data_79f4a7fb12dafeeed321c819d78fee47
#
_entry.id   79f4a7fb12dafeeed321c819d78fee47
#
_cell.length_a   1.000
_cell.length_b   1.000
_cell.length_c   1.000
_cell.angle_alpha   90.00
_cell.angle_beta   90.00
_cell.angle_gamma   90.00
#
_symmetry.space_group_name_H-M   'P 1'
#
loop_
_entity.id
_entity.type
_entity.pdbx_description
1 polymer ?
#
loop_
_entity_poly.entity_id
_entity_poly.type
_entity_poly.pdbx_seq_one_letter_code
_entity_poly.pdbx_strand_id
1 'polypeptide(L)'
;MEENKSFVVVEKNTLTAKEIKAQVNLIQSVMEAVMKNNVHYGKVPGCGDKPTLLKPGAEKIMATFMLAADPTIEDLSTEDVIRYRLTVKMLTRDGHFLGAGVGECSSEEEKYHWRKVVCDEEFNATPEDRRREKWSKDYKTGKPFTTKQIMTNKADIANTILKIAKKRGLVDGVLTVTAASDIFAQDLEDMPAEILPEVPNGKPSVEIPKEKVTSPAPANKANNPISEPQCGRLHAIAKSKGYSNEDVHDYLVENYGIESSKEIEREHYEDIVSIFQIPKVKDE
;
A
#
# COMPACT_ATOMS: atom_id res chain seq x y z
N MET A 1 1.11 59.85 -36.83
CA MET A 1 1.93 58.63 -36.57
C MET A 1 1.49 58.08 -35.26
N GLU A 2 0.60 57.11 -35.30
CA GLU A 2 0.16 56.35 -34.09
C GLU A 2 1.19 55.26 -33.82
N GLU A 3 1.84 55.33 -32.68
CA GLU A 3 2.70 54.25 -32.18
C GLU A 3 1.86 53.06 -31.82
N ASN A 4 1.97 52.02 -32.62
CA ASN A 4 1.37 50.73 -32.37
C ASN A 4 2.14 50.04 -31.22
N LYS A 5 1.71 50.25 -29.96
CA LYS A 5 2.21 49.48 -28.81
C LYS A 5 1.70 48.04 -28.92
N SER A 6 2.46 47.16 -29.52
CA SER A 6 2.23 45.72 -29.44
C SER A 6 2.49 45.29 -28.00
N PHE A 7 1.41 44.92 -27.30
CA PHE A 7 1.49 44.23 -26.01
C PHE A 7 2.04 42.82 -26.27
N VAL A 8 3.28 42.58 -25.91
CA VAL A 8 3.81 41.23 -25.81
C VAL A 8 3.14 40.60 -24.63
N VAL A 9 2.19 39.70 -24.88
CA VAL A 9 1.64 38.80 -23.85
C VAL A 9 2.76 37.85 -23.48
N VAL A 10 3.47 38.13 -22.40
CA VAL A 10 4.40 37.17 -21.80
C VAL A 10 3.55 36.11 -21.18
N GLU A 11 3.46 34.95 -21.82
CA GLU A 11 2.88 33.75 -21.20
C GLU A 11 3.60 33.51 -19.89
N LYS A 12 2.83 33.41 -18.82
CA LYS A 12 3.35 33.23 -17.45
C LYS A 12 3.83 31.79 -17.30
N ASN A 13 5.09 31.54 -17.67
CA ASN A 13 5.72 30.23 -17.63
C ASN A 13 6.23 29.82 -16.24
N THR A 14 5.93 30.58 -15.18
CA THR A 14 6.42 30.31 -13.83
C THR A 14 5.29 30.42 -12.82
N LEU A 15 5.25 29.47 -11.89
CA LEU A 15 4.34 29.50 -10.73
C LEU A 15 4.86 30.51 -9.70
N THR A 16 3.97 31.27 -9.09
CA THR A 16 4.27 32.09 -7.92
C THR A 16 4.41 31.26 -6.67
N ALA A 17 5.09 31.78 -5.65
CA ALA A 17 5.16 31.12 -4.34
C ALA A 17 3.78 30.81 -3.73
N LYS A 18 2.78 31.66 -3.99
CA LYS A 18 1.40 31.44 -3.55
C LYS A 18 0.75 30.23 -4.24
N GLU A 19 0.99 30.05 -5.53
CA GLU A 19 0.47 28.93 -6.32
C GLU A 19 1.15 27.61 -5.90
N ILE A 20 2.48 27.62 -5.67
CA ILE A 20 3.19 26.44 -5.14
C ILE A 20 2.66 26.06 -3.75
N LYS A 21 2.48 27.04 -2.85
CA LYS A 21 1.91 26.79 -1.52
C LYS A 21 0.49 26.22 -1.60
N ALA A 22 -0.34 26.71 -2.52
CA ALA A 22 -1.69 26.19 -2.75
C ALA A 22 -1.66 24.73 -3.24
N GLN A 23 -0.69 24.38 -4.07
CA GLN A 23 -0.48 23.00 -4.55
C GLN A 23 -0.10 22.05 -3.40
N VAL A 24 0.84 22.45 -2.55
CA VAL A 24 1.23 21.67 -1.36
C VAL A 24 0.04 21.49 -0.40
N ASN A 25 -0.70 22.56 -0.13
CA ASN A 25 -1.91 22.49 0.72
C ASN A 25 -2.98 21.56 0.12
N LEU A 26 -3.13 21.54 -1.20
CA LEU A 26 -4.06 20.63 -1.90
C LEU A 26 -3.64 19.17 -1.66
N ILE A 27 -2.36 18.83 -1.77
CA ILE A 27 -1.87 17.47 -1.48
C ILE A 27 -2.17 17.07 -0.03
N GLN A 28 -1.93 17.98 0.93
CA GLN A 28 -2.25 17.72 2.34
C GLN A 28 -3.75 17.50 2.56
N SER A 29 -4.60 18.31 1.94
CA SER A 29 -6.06 18.13 2.01
C SER A 29 -6.52 16.81 1.40
N VAL A 30 -5.94 16.38 0.28
CA VAL A 30 -6.21 15.06 -0.33
C VAL A 30 -5.73 13.93 0.58
N MET A 31 -4.55 14.11 1.23
CA MET A 31 -4.02 13.14 2.18
C MET A 31 -4.98 12.93 3.35
N GLU A 32 -5.50 14.02 3.92
CA GLU A 32 -6.44 13.98 5.05
C GLU A 32 -7.82 13.42 4.66
N ALA A 33 -8.35 13.83 3.50
CA ALA A 33 -9.71 13.51 3.11
C ALA A 33 -9.89 12.09 2.56
N VAL A 34 -8.93 11.59 1.76
CA VAL A 34 -9.11 10.35 0.98
C VAL A 34 -7.99 9.34 1.11
N MET A 35 -6.84 9.70 1.68
CA MET A 35 -5.74 8.76 1.87
C MET A 35 -5.81 8.08 3.25
N LYS A 36 -5.46 6.79 3.29
CA LYS A 36 -5.43 5.98 4.51
C LYS A 36 -3.98 5.60 4.82
N ASN A 37 -3.61 5.72 6.10
CA ASN A 37 -2.31 5.25 6.59
C ASN A 37 -2.16 3.73 6.34
N ASN A 38 -0.95 3.28 6.04
CA ASN A 38 -0.58 1.90 5.68
C ASN A 38 -1.23 1.37 4.38
N VAL A 39 -1.97 2.22 3.62
CA VAL A 39 -2.53 1.88 2.30
C VAL A 39 -1.98 2.80 1.23
N HIS A 40 -2.05 4.11 1.44
CA HIS A 40 -1.63 5.14 0.49
C HIS A 40 -0.28 5.76 0.85
N TYR A 41 0.05 5.77 2.11
CA TYR A 41 1.33 6.17 2.68
C TYR A 41 1.57 5.38 3.97
N GLY A 42 2.81 5.35 4.46
CA GLY A 42 3.12 4.65 5.71
C GLY A 42 4.42 5.13 6.33
N LYS A 43 4.54 5.02 7.66
CA LYS A 43 5.80 5.28 8.36
C LYS A 43 6.65 4.03 8.39
N VAL A 44 7.92 4.20 8.07
CA VAL A 44 8.92 3.14 8.13
C VAL A 44 9.75 3.34 9.39
N PRO A 45 9.82 2.34 10.26
CA PRO A 45 10.71 2.40 11.41
C PRO A 45 12.17 2.66 10.98
N GLY A 46 12.78 3.67 11.58
CA GLY A 46 14.17 4.03 11.28
C GLY A 46 14.39 5.05 10.15
N CYS A 47 13.33 5.49 9.45
CA CYS A 47 13.42 6.38 8.29
C CYS A 47 13.01 7.82 8.56
N GLY A 48 13.02 8.24 9.83
CA GLY A 48 12.57 9.56 10.23
C GLY A 48 11.06 9.68 10.36
N ASP A 49 10.58 10.93 10.47
CA ASP A 49 9.16 11.19 10.75
C ASP A 49 8.28 11.33 9.51
N LYS A 50 8.87 11.55 8.34
CA LYS A 50 8.12 11.69 7.09
C LYS A 50 7.52 10.34 6.66
N PRO A 51 6.22 10.30 6.30
CA PRO A 51 5.63 9.09 5.74
C PRO A 51 6.17 8.82 4.34
N THR A 52 6.36 7.55 4.00
CA THR A 52 6.70 7.11 2.65
C THR A 52 5.45 7.03 1.79
N LEU A 53 5.49 7.57 0.57
CA LEU A 53 4.40 7.48 -0.39
C LEU A 53 4.36 6.08 -1.01
N LEU A 54 3.20 5.42 -0.92
CA LEU A 54 2.96 4.14 -1.56
C LEU A 54 2.31 4.33 -2.95
N LYS A 55 2.42 3.33 -3.82
CA LYS A 55 1.85 3.40 -5.18
C LYS A 55 0.37 3.85 -5.22
N PRO A 56 -0.55 3.31 -4.38
CA PRO A 56 -1.93 3.79 -4.36
C PRO A 56 -2.06 5.27 -3.97
N GLY A 57 -1.15 5.78 -3.14
CA GLY A 57 -1.08 7.20 -2.80
C GLY A 57 -0.61 8.05 -3.97
N ALA A 58 0.42 7.61 -4.69
CA ALA A 58 0.89 8.26 -5.91
C ALA A 58 -0.24 8.34 -6.96
N GLU A 59 -1.03 7.28 -7.13
CA GLU A 59 -2.19 7.26 -8.02
C GLU A 59 -3.29 8.27 -7.60
N LYS A 60 -3.48 8.50 -6.29
CA LYS A 60 -4.39 9.56 -5.80
C LYS A 60 -3.88 10.96 -6.15
N ILE A 61 -2.59 11.22 -5.95
CA ILE A 61 -1.96 12.49 -6.33
C ILE A 61 -2.05 12.70 -7.85
N MET A 62 -1.75 11.67 -8.64
CA MET A 62 -1.91 11.74 -10.09
C MET A 62 -3.33 12.10 -10.51
N ALA A 63 -4.33 11.48 -9.91
CA ALA A 63 -5.73 11.78 -10.19
C ALA A 63 -6.09 13.23 -9.81
N THR A 64 -5.57 13.73 -8.69
CA THR A 64 -5.80 15.11 -8.23
C THR A 64 -5.26 16.14 -9.22
N PHE A 65 -4.06 15.93 -9.75
CA PHE A 65 -3.43 16.82 -10.71
C PHE A 65 -3.69 16.46 -12.18
N MET A 66 -4.57 15.45 -12.40
CA MET A 66 -4.90 14.97 -13.75
C MET A 66 -3.67 14.59 -14.58
N LEU A 67 -2.70 13.93 -13.94
CA LEU A 67 -1.47 13.49 -14.57
C LEU A 67 -1.64 12.18 -15.32
N ALA A 68 -0.97 12.05 -16.46
CA ALA A 68 -0.79 10.80 -17.18
C ALA A 68 0.66 10.32 -17.05
N ALA A 69 0.85 9.01 -16.96
CA ALA A 69 2.18 8.40 -16.89
C ALA A 69 2.45 7.57 -18.15
N ASP A 70 3.58 7.82 -18.80
CA ASP A 70 4.06 7.11 -19.99
C ASP A 70 5.40 6.41 -19.68
N PRO A 71 5.36 5.10 -19.33
CA PRO A 71 6.56 4.35 -18.97
C PRO A 71 7.30 3.84 -20.22
N THR A 72 8.59 4.12 -20.29
CA THR A 72 9.52 3.49 -21.23
C THR A 72 10.35 2.46 -20.49
N ILE A 73 10.39 1.24 -21.01
CA ILE A 73 11.11 0.09 -20.42
C ILE A 73 12.46 -0.06 -21.12
N GLU A 74 13.51 -0.16 -20.32
CA GLU A 74 14.83 -0.56 -20.73
C GLU A 74 15.14 -1.92 -20.11
N ASP A 75 15.30 -2.96 -20.96
CA ASP A 75 15.68 -4.30 -20.49
C ASP A 75 17.20 -4.40 -20.43
N LEU A 76 17.72 -4.50 -19.22
CA LEU A 76 19.15 -4.63 -18.91
C LEU A 76 19.49 -6.05 -18.45
N SER A 77 18.60 -7.01 -18.71
CA SER A 77 18.79 -8.41 -18.32
C SER A 77 19.94 -9.05 -19.09
N THR A 78 20.61 -10.00 -18.43
CA THR A 78 21.61 -10.90 -18.99
C THR A 78 21.16 -12.35 -18.82
N GLU A 79 21.96 -13.34 -19.20
CA GLU A 79 21.66 -14.75 -18.97
C GLU A 79 21.46 -15.06 -17.47
N ASP A 80 22.22 -14.37 -16.63
CA ASP A 80 22.24 -14.62 -15.18
C ASP A 80 21.45 -13.60 -14.34
N VAL A 81 21.00 -12.50 -14.90
CA VAL A 81 20.38 -11.40 -14.14
C VAL A 81 19.15 -10.89 -14.86
N ILE A 82 18.02 -10.84 -14.18
CA ILE A 82 16.84 -10.10 -14.63
C ILE A 82 16.94 -8.68 -14.07
N ARG A 83 16.97 -7.67 -14.94
CA ARG A 83 17.14 -6.27 -14.55
C ARG A 83 16.38 -5.37 -15.49
N TYR A 84 15.51 -4.53 -14.94
CA TYR A 84 14.76 -3.53 -15.69
C TYR A 84 14.98 -2.14 -15.10
N ARG A 85 15.17 -1.18 -16.01
CA ARG A 85 15.09 0.25 -15.71
C ARG A 85 13.89 0.82 -16.45
N LEU A 86 13.09 1.62 -15.76
CA LEU A 86 11.97 2.32 -16.38
C LEU A 86 12.13 3.83 -16.15
N THR A 87 11.99 4.56 -17.24
CA THR A 87 11.75 6.00 -17.19
C THR A 87 10.27 6.25 -17.38
N VAL A 88 9.64 6.86 -16.39
CA VAL A 88 8.20 7.15 -16.40
C VAL A 88 8.03 8.65 -16.65
N LYS A 89 7.67 9.02 -17.87
CA LYS A 89 7.35 10.40 -18.21
C LYS A 89 6.02 10.78 -17.60
N MET A 90 5.96 11.93 -16.97
CA MET A 90 4.76 12.50 -16.40
C MET A 90 4.25 13.60 -17.34
N LEU A 91 3.00 13.50 -17.73
CA LEU A 91 2.37 14.37 -18.72
C LEU A 91 1.11 14.98 -18.12
N THR A 92 0.73 16.15 -18.62
CA THR A 92 -0.63 16.66 -18.43
C THR A 92 -1.62 15.86 -19.27
N ARG A 93 -2.92 16.07 -19.07
CA ARG A 93 -3.98 15.47 -19.87
C ARG A 93 -3.86 15.78 -21.37
N ASP A 94 -3.33 16.95 -21.70
CA ASP A 94 -3.13 17.43 -23.07
C ASP A 94 -1.79 16.96 -23.66
N GLY A 95 -1.06 16.09 -22.95
CA GLY A 95 0.19 15.50 -23.42
C GLY A 95 1.44 16.37 -23.23
N HIS A 96 1.37 17.50 -22.51
CA HIS A 96 2.55 18.30 -22.21
C HIS A 96 3.43 17.60 -21.19
N PHE A 97 4.71 17.49 -21.50
CA PHE A 97 5.71 16.90 -20.62
C PHE A 97 5.98 17.79 -19.40
N LEU A 98 5.91 17.21 -18.21
CA LEU A 98 6.14 17.87 -16.93
C LEU A 98 7.48 17.49 -16.28
N GLY A 99 7.91 16.27 -16.50
CA GLY A 99 9.11 15.70 -15.91
C GLY A 99 9.09 14.18 -16.02
N ALA A 100 10.06 13.53 -15.42
CA ALA A 100 10.13 12.06 -15.41
C ALA A 100 10.65 11.55 -14.07
N GLY A 101 10.24 10.35 -13.72
CA GLY A 101 10.84 9.56 -12.65
C GLY A 101 11.53 8.34 -13.20
N VAL A 102 12.56 7.85 -12.51
CA VAL A 102 13.33 6.68 -12.87
C VAL A 102 13.20 5.62 -11.78
N GLY A 103 12.98 4.39 -12.19
CA GLY A 103 12.95 3.24 -11.29
C GLY A 103 13.68 2.07 -11.88
N GLU A 104 14.50 1.43 -11.08
CA GLU A 104 15.25 0.23 -11.47
C GLU A 104 15.00 -0.87 -10.44
N CYS A 105 15.03 -2.12 -10.90
CA CYS A 105 14.97 -3.29 -10.05
C CYS A 105 15.72 -4.45 -10.67
N SER A 106 16.37 -5.27 -9.84
CA SER A 106 17.15 -6.41 -10.27
C SER A 106 16.85 -7.66 -9.45
N SER A 107 16.96 -8.82 -10.08
CA SER A 107 16.91 -10.13 -9.40
C SER A 107 18.05 -10.32 -8.40
N GLU A 108 19.10 -9.52 -8.48
CA GLU A 108 20.26 -9.57 -7.59
C GLU A 108 20.03 -8.77 -6.28
N GLU A 109 18.95 -7.99 -6.19
CA GLU A 109 18.56 -7.40 -4.90
C GLU A 109 18.29 -8.52 -3.88
N GLU A 110 18.84 -8.40 -2.69
CA GLU A 110 18.84 -9.48 -1.68
C GLU A 110 17.45 -10.07 -1.44
N LYS A 111 16.43 -9.23 -1.41
CA LYS A 111 15.02 -9.63 -1.20
C LYS A 111 14.42 -10.46 -2.34
N TYR A 112 15.02 -10.41 -3.53
CA TYR A 112 14.59 -11.18 -4.70
C TYR A 112 15.53 -12.33 -5.00
N HIS A 113 16.81 -12.15 -4.74
CA HIS A 113 17.84 -13.16 -4.97
C HIS A 113 17.64 -14.39 -4.07
N TRP A 114 17.21 -14.15 -2.82
CA TRP A 114 17.04 -15.20 -1.82
C TRP A 114 15.60 -15.32 -1.36
N ARG A 115 15.11 -16.55 -1.24
CA ARG A 115 13.83 -16.84 -0.61
C ARG A 115 14.00 -17.78 0.58
N LYS A 116 13.10 -17.66 1.54
CA LYS A 116 13.02 -18.61 2.64
C LYS A 116 12.61 -19.98 2.13
N VAL A 117 13.19 -21.04 2.67
CA VAL A 117 12.80 -22.42 2.36
C VAL A 117 11.42 -22.76 2.92
N VAL A 118 10.73 -23.69 2.27
CA VAL A 118 9.44 -24.19 2.73
C VAL A 118 9.63 -25.21 3.86
N CYS A 119 10.67 -26.05 3.75
CA CYS A 119 11.02 -27.09 4.74
C CYS A 119 12.52 -27.37 4.74
N ASP A 120 12.98 -28.13 5.72
CA ASP A 120 14.41 -28.50 5.84
C ASP A 120 14.87 -29.44 4.73
N GLU A 121 14.00 -30.27 4.21
CA GLU A 121 14.28 -31.17 3.09
C GLU A 121 14.62 -30.37 1.82
N GLU A 122 13.88 -29.29 1.54
CA GLU A 122 14.19 -28.40 0.41
C GLU A 122 15.60 -27.79 0.57
N PHE A 123 15.93 -27.33 1.77
CA PHE A 123 17.26 -26.78 2.04
C PHE A 123 18.37 -27.80 1.80
N ASN A 124 18.18 -29.02 2.34
CA ASN A 124 19.19 -30.07 2.24
C ASN A 124 19.36 -30.60 0.81
N ALA A 125 18.30 -30.64 0.02
CA ALA A 125 18.32 -31.04 -1.39
C ALA A 125 18.91 -29.96 -2.31
N THR A 126 18.97 -28.69 -1.86
CA THR A 126 19.53 -27.59 -2.66
C THR A 126 21.06 -27.61 -2.60
N PRO A 127 21.79 -27.47 -3.75
CA PRO A 127 23.23 -27.35 -3.79
C PRO A 127 23.79 -26.25 -2.86
N GLU A 128 24.99 -26.43 -2.32
CA GLU A 128 25.57 -25.53 -1.31
C GLU A 128 25.77 -24.10 -1.83
N ASP A 129 26.15 -23.95 -3.10
CA ASP A 129 26.33 -22.67 -3.78
C ASP A 129 24.99 -21.90 -3.99
N ARG A 130 23.89 -22.59 -3.85
CA ARG A 130 22.53 -22.03 -4.03
C ARG A 130 21.71 -21.94 -2.75
N ARG A 131 22.33 -22.16 -1.57
CA ARG A 131 21.67 -22.07 -0.27
C ARG A 131 22.53 -21.31 0.73
N ARG A 132 21.90 -20.71 1.72
CA ARG A 132 22.60 -20.02 2.82
C ARG A 132 21.79 -20.03 4.10
N GLU A 133 22.45 -19.80 5.21
CA GLU A 133 21.84 -19.39 6.47
C GLU A 133 22.09 -17.90 6.69
N LYS A 134 20.99 -17.10 6.73
CA LYS A 134 21.06 -15.68 7.01
C LYS A 134 20.87 -15.44 8.50
N TRP A 135 21.81 -14.72 9.11
CA TRP A 135 21.67 -14.23 10.47
C TRP A 135 20.75 -13.03 10.53
N SER A 136 19.85 -13.03 11.50
CA SER A 136 18.92 -11.94 11.77
C SER A 136 18.80 -11.74 13.28
N LYS A 137 18.31 -10.56 13.70
CA LYS A 137 18.08 -10.23 15.09
C LYS A 137 16.59 -10.00 15.32
N ASP A 138 16.04 -10.70 16.30
CA ASP A 138 14.63 -10.50 16.68
C ASP A 138 14.45 -9.09 17.25
N TYR A 139 13.53 -8.34 16.67
CA TYR A 139 13.29 -6.93 17.03
C TYR A 139 12.82 -6.76 18.47
N LYS A 140 12.01 -7.71 19.00
CA LYS A 140 11.42 -7.61 20.34
C LYS A 140 12.39 -8.09 21.43
N THR A 141 13.08 -9.19 21.18
CA THR A 141 13.94 -9.84 22.17
C THR A 141 15.41 -9.48 22.05
N GLY A 142 15.82 -8.93 20.90
CA GLY A 142 17.21 -8.64 20.56
C GLY A 142 18.07 -9.89 20.36
N LYS A 143 17.51 -11.10 20.38
CA LYS A 143 18.24 -12.36 20.22
C LYS A 143 18.54 -12.63 18.75
N PRO A 144 19.77 -13.09 18.43
CA PRO A 144 20.10 -13.52 17.08
C PRO A 144 19.41 -14.84 16.76
N PHE A 145 18.99 -14.99 15.50
CA PHE A 145 18.47 -16.25 14.93
C PHE A 145 18.94 -16.41 13.50
N THR A 146 18.92 -17.63 12.97
CA THR A 146 19.22 -17.92 11.57
C THR A 146 17.95 -18.26 10.80
N THR A 147 17.95 -17.89 9.53
CA THR A 147 16.88 -18.27 8.57
C THR A 147 17.53 -18.97 7.39
N LYS A 148 17.09 -20.19 7.11
CA LYS A 148 17.53 -20.96 5.94
C LYS A 148 16.90 -20.37 4.68
N GLN A 149 17.74 -20.08 3.70
CA GLN A 149 17.36 -19.46 2.43
C GLN A 149 17.97 -20.21 1.25
N ILE A 150 17.28 -20.18 0.12
CA ILE A 150 17.77 -20.70 -1.15
C ILE A 150 17.61 -19.64 -2.25
N MET A 151 18.42 -19.74 -3.29
CA MET A 151 18.34 -18.84 -4.44
C MET A 151 16.96 -18.98 -5.13
N THR A 152 16.37 -17.85 -5.45
CA THR A 152 15.11 -17.78 -6.17
C THR A 152 15.32 -18.12 -7.65
N ASN A 153 14.40 -18.84 -8.27
CA ASN A 153 14.40 -18.99 -9.71
C ASN A 153 14.06 -17.64 -10.37
N LYS A 154 14.97 -17.12 -11.17
CA LYS A 154 14.85 -15.79 -11.80
C LYS A 154 13.66 -15.69 -12.72
N ALA A 155 13.31 -16.75 -13.42
CA ALA A 155 12.14 -16.79 -14.30
C ALA A 155 10.83 -16.54 -13.56
N ASP A 156 10.71 -17.05 -12.32
CA ASP A 156 9.50 -16.92 -11.51
C ASP A 156 9.26 -15.48 -11.03
N ILE A 157 10.33 -14.69 -10.93
CA ILE A 157 10.28 -13.31 -10.41
C ILE A 157 10.42 -12.23 -11.50
N ALA A 158 10.67 -12.56 -12.75
CA ALA A 158 10.91 -11.60 -13.83
C ALA A 158 9.79 -10.53 -13.93
N ASN A 159 8.53 -10.95 -13.89
CA ASN A 159 7.39 -10.02 -13.89
C ASN A 159 7.32 -9.18 -12.60
N THR A 160 7.75 -9.73 -11.47
CA THR A 160 7.83 -8.99 -10.21
C THR A 160 8.87 -7.89 -10.30
N ILE A 161 10.07 -8.19 -10.79
CA ILE A 161 11.14 -7.22 -11.00
C ILE A 161 10.68 -6.07 -11.89
N LEU A 162 10.04 -6.38 -13.03
CA LEU A 162 9.49 -5.37 -13.94
C LEU A 162 8.45 -4.47 -13.26
N LYS A 163 7.51 -5.07 -12.53
CA LYS A 163 6.46 -4.31 -11.81
C LYS A 163 7.01 -3.41 -10.72
N ILE A 164 8.05 -3.85 -10.03
CA ILE A 164 8.71 -3.06 -8.98
C ILE A 164 9.48 -1.90 -9.61
N ALA A 165 10.26 -2.12 -10.65
CA ALA A 165 10.94 -1.04 -11.38
C ALA A 165 9.93 0.01 -11.88
N LYS A 166 8.79 -0.42 -12.46
CA LYS A 166 7.70 0.49 -12.85
C LYS A 166 7.13 1.26 -11.66
N LYS A 167 6.90 0.60 -10.53
CA LYS A 167 6.37 1.25 -9.33
C LYS A 167 7.32 2.32 -8.82
N ARG A 168 8.62 2.04 -8.72
CA ARG A 168 9.65 2.99 -8.30
C ARG A 168 9.67 4.22 -9.20
N GLY A 169 9.73 4.04 -10.51
CA GLY A 169 9.71 5.16 -11.45
C GLY A 169 8.43 5.99 -11.42
N LEU A 170 7.27 5.35 -11.19
CA LEU A 170 6.00 6.07 -11.06
C LEU A 170 5.98 6.95 -9.80
N VAL A 171 6.36 6.39 -8.65
CA VAL A 171 6.36 7.14 -7.37
C VAL A 171 7.36 8.29 -7.44
N ASP A 172 8.58 8.05 -7.94
CA ASP A 172 9.60 9.07 -8.13
C ASP A 172 9.11 10.21 -9.05
N GLY A 173 8.51 9.87 -10.21
CA GLY A 173 7.95 10.85 -11.13
C GLY A 173 6.85 11.71 -10.50
N VAL A 174 5.94 11.11 -9.73
CA VAL A 174 4.88 11.84 -9.04
C VAL A 174 5.47 12.80 -8.00
N LEU A 175 6.37 12.33 -7.14
CA LEU A 175 7.02 13.17 -6.14
C LEU A 175 7.74 14.35 -6.77
N THR A 176 8.46 14.12 -7.87
CA THR A 176 9.23 15.11 -8.60
C THR A 176 8.33 16.20 -9.20
N VAL A 177 7.29 15.83 -9.96
CA VAL A 177 6.48 16.82 -10.71
C VAL A 177 5.46 17.56 -9.85
N THR A 178 5.13 17.04 -8.67
CA THR A 178 4.15 17.65 -7.77
C THR A 178 4.78 18.35 -6.57
N ALA A 179 6.11 18.33 -6.45
CA ALA A 179 6.84 18.81 -5.27
C ALA A 179 6.38 18.15 -3.96
N ALA A 180 5.88 16.91 -4.04
CA ALA A 180 5.35 16.20 -2.88
C ALA A 180 6.46 15.64 -1.96
N SER A 181 7.73 15.76 -2.32
CA SER A 181 8.89 15.36 -1.52
C SER A 181 9.02 16.15 -0.20
N ASP A 182 8.33 17.29 -0.09
CA ASP A 182 8.24 18.02 1.18
C ASP A 182 7.37 17.26 2.22
N ILE A 183 6.37 16.53 1.75
CA ILE A 183 5.38 15.80 2.56
C ILE A 183 5.79 14.35 2.75
N PHE A 184 6.30 13.70 1.71
CA PHE A 184 6.63 12.29 1.69
C PHE A 184 8.14 12.05 1.60
N ALA A 185 8.60 10.99 2.28
CA ALA A 185 9.95 10.45 2.10
C ALA A 185 10.03 9.57 0.84
N GLN A 186 11.26 9.22 0.45
CA GLN A 186 11.53 8.27 -0.63
C GLN A 186 10.92 6.89 -0.36
N ASP A 187 10.79 6.09 -1.41
CA ASP A 187 10.16 4.77 -1.33
C ASP A 187 10.94 3.83 -0.38
N LEU A 188 10.20 3.02 0.34
CA LEU A 188 10.68 1.99 1.27
C LEU A 188 11.72 1.05 0.66
N GLU A 189 11.68 0.90 -0.65
CA GLU A 189 12.48 -0.07 -1.39
C GLU A 189 13.91 0.39 -1.63
N ASP A 190 14.19 1.68 -1.45
CA ASP A 190 15.54 2.26 -1.57
C ASP A 190 16.33 2.18 -0.27
N MET A 191 15.76 1.54 0.77
CA MET A 191 16.40 1.43 2.07
C MET A 191 17.22 0.16 2.20
N PRO A 192 18.34 0.21 2.95
CA PRO A 192 19.12 -0.98 3.27
C PRO A 192 18.22 -2.06 3.89
N ALA A 193 18.38 -3.31 3.45
CA ALA A 193 17.59 -4.45 3.92
C ALA A 193 17.64 -4.67 5.46
N GLU A 194 18.63 -4.10 6.12
CA GLU A 194 18.83 -4.15 7.58
C GLU A 194 17.82 -3.30 8.35
N ILE A 195 17.17 -2.33 7.68
CA ILE A 195 16.22 -1.39 8.31
C ILE A 195 14.77 -1.80 8.02
N LEU A 196 14.53 -2.59 6.98
CA LEU A 196 13.20 -3.08 6.66
C LEU A 196 12.79 -4.16 7.66
N PRO A 197 11.63 -4.05 8.34
CA PRO A 197 11.09 -5.18 9.07
C PRO A 197 10.88 -6.33 8.09
N GLU A 198 11.37 -7.53 8.41
CA GLU A 198 11.10 -8.72 7.62
C GLU A 198 9.59 -8.88 7.48
N VAL A 199 9.07 -8.60 6.30
CA VAL A 199 7.70 -8.97 5.97
C VAL A 199 7.71 -10.49 5.86
N PRO A 200 6.92 -11.22 6.67
CA PRO A 200 6.87 -12.67 6.56
C PRO A 200 6.52 -13.04 5.11
N ASN A 201 7.40 -13.83 4.48
CA ASN A 201 7.17 -14.36 3.14
C ASN A 201 5.85 -15.14 3.10
N GLY A 202 4.88 -14.62 2.43
CA GLY A 202 3.63 -15.31 2.21
C GLY A 202 2.45 -14.35 2.07
N LYS A 203 2.25 -13.89 0.85
CA LYS A 203 1.19 -13.03 0.31
C LYS A 203 1.45 -11.53 0.50
N PRO A 204 1.35 -10.74 -0.59
CA PRO A 204 1.10 -9.32 -0.48
C PRO A 204 -0.29 -9.17 0.18
N SER A 205 -0.30 -8.90 1.47
CA SER A 205 -1.51 -8.51 2.17
C SER A 205 -1.82 -7.05 1.86
N VAL A 206 -2.09 -6.79 0.60
CA VAL A 206 -2.97 -5.71 0.19
C VAL A 206 -4.31 -6.39 -0.04
N GLU A 207 -5.07 -6.59 1.01
CA GLU A 207 -6.51 -6.71 0.88
C GLU A 207 -7.00 -5.36 0.35
N ILE A 208 -7.12 -5.30 -0.97
CA ILE A 208 -7.89 -4.27 -1.65
C ILE A 208 -9.33 -4.48 -1.18
N PRO A 209 -10.00 -3.50 -0.55
CA PRO A 209 -11.44 -3.59 -0.39
C PRO A 209 -12.02 -3.69 -1.81
N LYS A 210 -12.52 -4.86 -2.17
CA LYS A 210 -13.24 -5.06 -3.43
C LYS A 210 -14.54 -4.27 -3.33
N GLU A 211 -14.57 -3.09 -3.93
CA GLU A 211 -15.84 -2.54 -4.37
C GLU A 211 -16.47 -3.54 -5.35
N LYS A 212 -17.70 -3.92 -5.04
CA LYS A 212 -18.51 -4.87 -5.80
C LYS A 212 -18.68 -4.39 -7.23
N VAL A 213 -17.94 -5.01 -8.15
CA VAL A 213 -18.40 -5.11 -9.55
C VAL A 213 -19.09 -6.47 -9.66
N THR A 214 -20.39 -6.43 -9.88
CA THR A 214 -21.25 -7.61 -10.03
C THR A 214 -20.88 -8.40 -11.27
N SER A 215 -20.45 -9.65 -11.08
CA SER A 215 -20.53 -10.73 -12.06
C SER A 215 -20.71 -12.06 -11.30
N PRO A 216 -21.48 -13.04 -11.81
CA PRO A 216 -22.13 -14.04 -11.01
C PRO A 216 -21.17 -15.10 -10.45
N ALA A 217 -21.43 -15.46 -9.19
CA ALA A 217 -20.69 -16.42 -8.36
C ALA A 217 -20.89 -17.88 -8.79
N PRO A 218 -19.96 -18.76 -8.40
CA PRO A 218 -20.35 -20.12 -8.03
C PRO A 218 -20.60 -20.19 -6.53
N ALA A 219 -21.69 -20.85 -6.20
CA ALA A 219 -22.24 -20.99 -4.87
C ALA A 219 -21.36 -21.75 -3.86
N ASN A 220 -21.64 -21.49 -2.57
CA ASN A 220 -21.27 -22.19 -1.35
C ASN A 220 -20.02 -21.73 -0.61
N LYS A 221 -20.24 -20.71 0.27
CA LYS A 221 -19.56 -20.52 1.59
C LYS A 221 -20.32 -19.49 2.46
N ALA A 222 -21.63 -19.54 2.51
CA ALA A 222 -22.49 -18.56 3.20
C ALA A 222 -22.73 -18.79 4.69
N ASN A 223 -22.30 -19.91 5.28
CA ASN A 223 -22.67 -20.26 6.67
C ASN A 223 -21.46 -20.50 7.58
N ASN A 224 -20.53 -19.55 7.69
CA ASN A 224 -19.49 -19.62 8.71
C ASN A 224 -19.73 -18.56 9.80
N PRO A 225 -19.81 -18.94 11.07
CA PRO A 225 -19.96 -17.99 12.17
C PRO A 225 -18.74 -17.08 12.31
N ILE A 226 -18.91 -15.94 12.98
CA ILE A 226 -17.84 -15.00 13.26
C ILE A 226 -16.77 -15.61 14.19
N SER A 227 -15.56 -15.06 14.14
CA SER A 227 -14.46 -15.49 15.01
C SER A 227 -14.59 -14.90 16.42
N GLU A 228 -13.95 -15.54 17.41
CA GLU A 228 -13.89 -15.02 18.80
C GLU A 228 -13.39 -13.56 18.91
N PRO A 229 -12.35 -13.13 18.17
CA PRO A 229 -11.95 -11.72 18.13
C PRO A 229 -13.03 -10.77 17.61
N GLN A 230 -13.87 -11.20 16.65
CA GLN A 230 -14.98 -10.41 16.14
C GLN A 230 -16.12 -10.28 17.16
N CYS A 231 -16.42 -11.35 17.89
CA CYS A 231 -17.32 -11.31 19.04
C CYS A 231 -16.84 -10.28 20.08
N GLY A 232 -15.55 -10.34 20.47
CA GLY A 232 -14.97 -9.41 21.42
C GLY A 232 -15.04 -7.96 20.94
N ARG A 233 -14.82 -7.71 19.65
CA ARG A 233 -14.94 -6.37 19.03
C ARG A 233 -16.37 -5.83 19.12
N LEU A 234 -17.38 -6.63 18.81
CA LEU A 234 -18.81 -6.24 18.90
C LEU A 234 -19.16 -5.79 20.31
N HIS A 235 -18.87 -6.61 21.33
CA HIS A 235 -19.15 -6.27 22.71
C HIS A 235 -18.37 -5.07 23.24
N ALA A 236 -17.10 -4.87 22.78
CA ALA A 236 -16.31 -3.70 23.13
C ALA A 236 -16.91 -2.41 22.55
N ILE A 237 -17.38 -2.44 21.30
CA ILE A 237 -18.03 -1.30 20.64
C ILE A 237 -19.35 -0.98 21.34
N ALA A 238 -20.22 -1.98 21.55
CA ALA A 238 -21.50 -1.81 22.25
C ALA A 238 -21.30 -1.19 23.63
N LYS A 239 -20.38 -1.71 24.43
CA LYS A 239 -20.05 -1.18 25.75
C LYS A 239 -19.54 0.26 25.72
N SER A 240 -18.71 0.61 24.72
CA SER A 240 -18.20 1.98 24.57
C SER A 240 -19.30 3.00 24.23
N LYS A 241 -20.44 2.54 23.72
CA LYS A 241 -21.60 3.35 23.33
C LYS A 241 -22.76 3.30 24.37
N GLY A 242 -22.54 2.63 25.49
CA GLY A 242 -23.49 2.59 26.61
C GLY A 242 -24.47 1.41 26.57
N TYR A 243 -24.28 0.44 25.71
CA TYR A 243 -25.08 -0.79 25.67
C TYR A 243 -24.50 -1.85 26.64
N SER A 244 -25.41 -2.59 27.29
CA SER A 244 -25.08 -3.77 28.09
C SER A 244 -24.91 -5.02 27.21
N ASN A 245 -24.40 -6.10 27.78
CA ASN A 245 -24.40 -7.40 27.07
C ASN A 245 -25.81 -7.94 26.82
N GLU A 246 -26.75 -7.61 27.69
CA GLU A 246 -28.15 -7.95 27.53
C GLU A 246 -28.78 -7.22 26.35
N ASP A 247 -28.50 -5.93 26.17
CA ASP A 247 -28.96 -5.16 25.00
C ASP A 247 -28.47 -5.79 23.67
N VAL A 248 -27.25 -6.29 23.64
CA VAL A 248 -26.69 -6.96 22.46
C VAL A 248 -27.38 -8.30 22.24
N HIS A 249 -27.62 -9.06 23.31
CA HIS A 249 -28.31 -10.34 23.24
C HIS A 249 -29.75 -10.16 22.76
N ASP A 250 -30.51 -9.24 23.37
CA ASP A 250 -31.92 -9.00 23.02
C ASP A 250 -32.06 -8.58 21.56
N TYR A 251 -31.17 -7.69 21.09
CA TYR A 251 -31.15 -7.29 19.69
C TYR A 251 -30.91 -8.47 18.73
N LEU A 252 -29.98 -9.38 19.09
CA LEU A 252 -29.67 -10.56 18.28
C LEU A 252 -30.83 -11.55 18.24
N VAL A 253 -31.49 -11.76 19.36
CA VAL A 253 -32.67 -12.66 19.45
C VAL A 253 -33.82 -12.07 18.64
N GLU A 254 -34.09 -10.77 18.80
CA GLU A 254 -35.26 -10.11 18.20
C GLU A 254 -35.14 -9.96 16.67
N ASN A 255 -33.94 -9.67 16.16
CA ASN A 255 -33.73 -9.35 14.74
C ASN A 255 -33.19 -10.52 13.93
N TYR A 256 -32.48 -11.46 14.54
CA TYR A 256 -31.80 -12.57 13.84
C TYR A 256 -32.16 -13.93 14.38
N GLY A 257 -32.87 -14.03 15.52
CA GLY A 257 -33.21 -15.31 16.17
C GLY A 257 -31.98 -16.05 16.73
N ILE A 258 -30.91 -15.31 17.06
CA ILE A 258 -29.61 -15.85 17.49
C ILE A 258 -29.47 -15.65 19.00
N GLU A 259 -29.27 -16.73 19.76
CA GLU A 259 -29.12 -16.69 21.22
C GLU A 259 -27.69 -16.38 21.66
N SER A 260 -26.68 -16.59 20.79
CA SER A 260 -25.27 -16.37 21.11
C SER A 260 -24.56 -15.54 20.04
N SER A 261 -23.84 -14.50 20.44
CA SER A 261 -23.01 -13.72 19.52
C SER A 261 -21.97 -14.55 18.75
N LYS A 262 -21.68 -15.78 19.18
CA LYS A 262 -20.81 -16.72 18.46
C LYS A 262 -21.49 -17.34 17.23
N GLU A 263 -22.80 -17.26 17.14
CA GLU A 263 -23.60 -17.82 16.03
C GLU A 263 -23.88 -16.79 14.92
N ILE A 264 -23.45 -15.55 15.10
CA ILE A 264 -23.60 -14.50 14.09
C ILE A 264 -22.88 -14.93 12.81
N GLU A 265 -23.60 -14.97 11.70
CA GLU A 265 -23.02 -15.21 10.38
C GLU A 265 -22.20 -14.01 9.91
N ARG A 266 -21.08 -14.29 9.23
CA ARG A 266 -20.14 -13.23 8.80
C ARG A 266 -20.77 -12.18 7.91
N GLU A 267 -21.81 -12.52 7.16
CA GLU A 267 -22.51 -11.61 6.28
C GLU A 267 -23.28 -10.53 7.06
N HIS A 268 -23.80 -10.84 8.24
CA HIS A 268 -24.57 -9.92 9.08
C HIS A 268 -23.71 -9.15 10.10
N TYR A 269 -22.44 -9.52 10.25
CA TYR A 269 -21.59 -8.99 11.32
C TYR A 269 -21.39 -7.47 11.26
N GLU A 270 -21.05 -6.92 10.10
CA GLU A 270 -20.78 -5.47 9.99
C GLU A 270 -22.09 -4.66 10.08
N ASP A 271 -23.22 -5.20 9.64
CA ASP A 271 -24.52 -4.57 9.81
C ASP A 271 -24.90 -4.47 11.29
N ILE A 272 -24.71 -5.55 12.04
CA ILE A 272 -24.93 -5.59 13.49
C ILE A 272 -23.98 -4.62 14.21
N VAL A 273 -22.69 -4.61 13.87
CA VAL A 273 -21.72 -3.69 14.47
C VAL A 273 -22.12 -2.24 14.22
N SER A 274 -22.63 -1.90 13.03
CA SER A 274 -23.02 -0.54 12.68
C SER A 274 -24.15 0.02 13.58
N ILE A 275 -25.08 -0.81 14.01
CA ILE A 275 -26.16 -0.44 14.95
C ILE A 275 -25.59 -0.02 16.30
N PHE A 276 -24.64 -0.80 16.83
CA PHE A 276 -24.02 -0.53 18.13
C PHE A 276 -22.94 0.55 18.10
N GLN A 277 -22.61 1.12 16.94
CA GLN A 277 -21.77 2.32 16.83
C GLN A 277 -22.52 3.62 17.16
N ILE A 278 -23.85 3.60 17.12
CA ILE A 278 -24.69 4.73 17.49
C ILE A 278 -24.83 4.75 19.03
N PRO A 279 -24.60 5.87 19.70
CA PRO A 279 -24.77 5.95 21.16
C PRO A 279 -26.20 5.62 21.60
N LYS A 280 -26.33 4.82 22.68
CA LYS A 280 -27.64 4.51 23.27
C LYS A 280 -28.27 5.81 23.80
N VAL A 281 -29.47 6.15 23.34
CA VAL A 281 -30.25 7.26 23.86
C VAL A 281 -30.68 6.88 25.29
N LYS A 282 -30.36 7.69 26.26
CA LYS A 282 -30.88 7.51 27.62
C LYS A 282 -32.33 7.96 27.58
N ASP A 283 -33.26 7.03 27.81
CA ASP A 283 -34.63 7.39 28.15
C ASP A 283 -34.56 8.10 29.50
N GLU A 284 -35.04 9.39 29.52
CA GLU A 284 -35.24 10.18 30.74
C GLU A 284 -36.47 9.70 31.52
#